data_f16a9c78981d91aa18b9cbee4de556c2
#
_entry.id   f16a9c78981d91aa18b9cbee4de556c2
#
_cell.length_a   1.000
_cell.length_b   1.000
_cell.length_c   1.000
_cell.angle_alpha   90.00
_cell.angle_beta   90.00
_cell.angle_gamma   90.00
#
_symmetry.space_group_name_H-M   'P 1'
#
loop_
_entity.id
_entity.type
_entity.pdbx_description
1 polymer ?
#
loop_
_entity_poly.entity_id
_entity_poly.type
_entity_poly.pdbx_seq_one_letter_code
_entity_poly.pdbx_strand_id
1 'polypeptide(L)'
;VTAFASTTDNSSTVHYGIINSPEWSQMTRIERVAACQLPAEELHNLVTDELVQVVLDYPFFVDARAFNTNREGFLRVLAESTALQELLNREDNVDSLISRYATTDVETVAATLSEDNDFSELWKLEILLAQPEFSNLMDEQQVVKVFEIAEEKHEAKCSNPELYQGVTGVFYQSVNEHSGASTYAYNSYVQTP
;
A
#
# COMPACT_ATOMS: atom_id res chain seq x y z
N VAL A 1 5.85 -27.13 -21.35
CA VAL A 1 5.33 -27.47 -20.01
C VAL A 1 6.54 -27.75 -19.12
N THR A 2 6.96 -26.74 -18.35
CA THR A 2 8.04 -26.96 -17.38
C THR A 2 7.49 -26.52 -16.03
N ALA A 3 7.26 -27.52 -15.16
CA ALA A 3 6.82 -27.34 -13.79
C ALA A 3 7.95 -26.66 -13.00
N PHE A 4 7.66 -25.53 -12.37
CA PHE A 4 8.53 -24.94 -11.36
C PHE A 4 8.22 -25.60 -10.02
N ALA A 5 9.25 -26.22 -9.46
CA ALA A 5 9.20 -26.86 -8.15
C ALA A 5 9.13 -25.78 -7.06
N SER A 6 8.13 -25.90 -6.19
CA SER A 6 7.99 -25.13 -4.96
C SER A 6 9.15 -25.44 -4.02
N THR A 7 10.01 -24.47 -3.80
CA THR A 7 10.85 -24.43 -2.59
C THR A 7 10.21 -23.43 -1.63
N THR A 8 9.75 -23.92 -0.49
CA THR A 8 9.30 -23.13 0.64
C THR A 8 10.50 -22.38 1.22
N ASP A 9 10.75 -21.21 0.70
CA ASP A 9 11.62 -20.23 1.30
C ASP A 9 10.77 -19.00 1.66
N ASN A 10 10.81 -18.60 2.92
CA ASN A 10 9.96 -17.60 3.54
C ASN A 10 10.50 -16.17 3.24
N SER A 11 10.80 -15.93 1.95
CA SER A 11 11.15 -14.62 1.41
C SER A 11 10.01 -14.16 0.52
N SER A 12 9.57 -12.93 0.70
CA SER A 12 8.53 -12.25 -0.06
C SER A 12 8.49 -12.73 -1.51
N THR A 13 7.42 -13.41 -1.87
CA THR A 13 7.23 -13.93 -3.22
C THR A 13 7.17 -12.73 -4.16
N VAL A 14 8.21 -12.53 -4.96
CA VAL A 14 8.23 -11.43 -5.94
C VAL A 14 7.21 -11.78 -7.02
N HIS A 15 5.99 -11.28 -6.87
CA HIS A 15 4.89 -11.53 -7.81
C HIS A 15 5.15 -10.94 -9.21
N TYR A 16 6.03 -9.96 -9.29
CA TYR A 16 6.36 -9.24 -10.52
C TYR A 16 7.78 -9.56 -11.02
N GLY A 17 8.11 -10.84 -11.19
CA GLY A 17 9.44 -11.30 -11.61
C GLY A 17 9.96 -10.70 -12.93
N ILE A 18 9.06 -10.17 -13.77
CA ILE A 18 9.40 -9.50 -15.02
C ILE A 18 10.31 -8.28 -14.83
N ILE A 19 10.24 -7.60 -13.68
CA ILE A 19 11.03 -6.40 -13.37
C ILE A 19 12.54 -6.70 -13.44
N ASN A 20 12.93 -7.90 -13.08
CA ASN A 20 14.33 -8.35 -13.08
C ASN A 20 14.78 -8.94 -14.41
N SER A 21 13.93 -8.92 -15.44
CA SER A 21 14.26 -9.46 -16.74
C SER A 21 15.05 -8.47 -17.61
N PRO A 22 15.92 -8.92 -18.51
CA PRO A 22 16.60 -8.04 -19.46
C PRO A 22 15.63 -7.27 -20.37
N GLU A 23 14.47 -7.86 -20.66
CA GLU A 23 13.43 -7.30 -21.50
C GLU A 23 12.80 -6.06 -20.87
N TRP A 24 12.72 -5.99 -19.54
CA TRP A 24 12.12 -4.87 -18.80
C TRP A 24 12.72 -3.53 -19.21
N SER A 25 14.04 -3.46 -19.39
CA SER A 25 14.73 -2.22 -19.77
C SER A 25 14.36 -1.73 -21.16
N GLN A 26 13.91 -2.61 -22.04
CA GLN A 26 13.54 -2.32 -23.43
C GLN A 26 12.06 -1.97 -23.59
N MET A 27 11.24 -2.26 -22.58
CA MET A 27 9.80 -2.01 -22.62
C MET A 27 9.47 -0.53 -22.44
N THR A 28 8.49 -0.06 -23.17
CA THR A 28 7.82 1.21 -22.91
C THR A 28 7.04 1.11 -21.58
N ARG A 29 6.63 2.26 -20.99
CA ARG A 29 5.81 2.25 -19.78
C ARG A 29 4.50 1.45 -19.98
N ILE A 30 3.86 1.57 -21.14
CA ILE A 30 2.61 0.86 -21.44
C ILE A 30 2.85 -0.66 -21.42
N GLU A 31 3.91 -1.12 -22.04
CA GLU A 31 4.28 -2.55 -22.06
C GLU A 31 4.63 -3.06 -20.66
N ARG A 32 5.33 -2.27 -19.86
CA ARG A 32 5.65 -2.61 -18.47
C ARG A 32 4.39 -2.73 -17.61
N VAL A 33 3.46 -1.78 -17.70
CA VAL A 33 2.17 -1.85 -17.00
C VAL A 33 1.39 -3.09 -17.44
N ALA A 34 1.34 -3.37 -18.73
CA ALA A 34 0.68 -4.57 -19.25
C ALA A 34 1.36 -5.87 -18.76
N ALA A 35 2.67 -5.90 -18.65
CA ALA A 35 3.43 -7.05 -18.16
C ALA A 35 3.27 -7.27 -16.64
N CYS A 36 2.81 -6.26 -15.89
CA CYS A 36 2.49 -6.35 -14.47
C CYS A 36 1.01 -6.67 -14.20
N GLN A 37 0.21 -6.98 -15.22
CA GLN A 37 -1.15 -7.45 -14.99
C GLN A 37 -1.14 -8.95 -14.67
N LEU A 38 -1.68 -9.32 -13.52
CA LEU A 38 -1.82 -10.71 -13.13
C LEU A 38 -3.16 -11.26 -13.63
N PRO A 39 -3.19 -12.53 -14.05
CA PRO A 39 -4.43 -13.17 -14.50
C PRO A 39 -5.49 -13.20 -13.39
N ALA A 40 -6.75 -12.95 -13.75
CA ALA A 40 -7.85 -12.93 -12.77
C ALA A 40 -7.98 -14.25 -12.00
N GLU A 41 -7.73 -15.39 -12.63
CA GLU A 41 -7.78 -16.72 -12.00
C GLU A 41 -6.68 -16.84 -10.92
N GLU A 42 -5.48 -16.33 -11.18
CA GLU A 42 -4.38 -16.31 -10.21
C GLU A 42 -4.74 -15.46 -9.00
N LEU A 43 -5.20 -14.22 -9.24
CA LEU A 43 -5.60 -13.30 -8.19
C LEU A 43 -6.77 -13.85 -7.35
N HIS A 44 -7.75 -14.49 -8.00
CA HIS A 44 -8.91 -15.04 -7.31
C HIS A 44 -8.55 -16.19 -6.36
N ASN A 45 -7.50 -16.95 -6.65
CA ASN A 45 -7.04 -18.06 -5.83
C ASN A 45 -6.19 -17.62 -4.62
N LEU A 46 -5.72 -16.38 -4.56
CA LEU A 46 -4.98 -15.86 -3.42
C LEU A 46 -5.91 -15.60 -2.22
N VAL A 47 -5.42 -15.87 -1.02
CA VAL A 47 -6.07 -15.33 0.19
C VAL A 47 -5.85 -13.83 0.27
N THR A 48 -6.73 -13.11 0.96
CA THR A 48 -6.73 -11.63 0.93
C THR A 48 -5.43 -11.03 1.45
N ASP A 49 -4.78 -11.63 2.45
CA ASP A 49 -3.48 -11.16 2.95
C ASP A 49 -2.35 -11.29 1.91
N GLU A 50 -2.37 -12.38 1.11
CA GLU A 50 -1.43 -12.53 -0.01
C GLU A 50 -1.73 -11.50 -1.11
N LEU A 51 -3.00 -11.25 -1.39
CA LEU A 51 -3.41 -10.25 -2.36
C LEU A 51 -3.01 -8.83 -1.92
N VAL A 52 -3.09 -8.51 -0.63
CA VAL A 52 -2.55 -7.26 -0.07
C VAL A 52 -1.06 -7.15 -0.37
N GLN A 53 -0.28 -8.22 -0.17
CA GLN A 53 1.15 -8.20 -0.51
C GLN A 53 1.38 -7.95 -2.01
N VAL A 54 0.62 -8.61 -2.89
CA VAL A 54 0.68 -8.37 -4.35
C VAL A 54 0.43 -6.90 -4.69
N VAL A 55 -0.56 -6.27 -4.05
CA VAL A 55 -0.87 -4.85 -4.24
C VAL A 55 0.28 -3.96 -3.77
N LEU A 56 0.88 -4.27 -2.62
CA LEU A 56 1.99 -3.52 -2.06
C LEU A 56 3.27 -3.66 -2.90
N ASP A 57 3.47 -4.81 -3.54
CA ASP A 57 4.60 -5.07 -4.44
C ASP A 57 4.41 -4.49 -5.85
N TYR A 58 3.24 -3.90 -6.16
CA TYR A 58 2.98 -3.37 -7.50
C TYR A 58 3.98 -2.28 -7.87
N PRO A 59 4.77 -2.46 -8.96
CA PRO A 59 5.91 -1.60 -9.25
C PRO A 59 5.56 -0.15 -9.52
N PHE A 60 4.35 0.08 -10.03
CA PHE A 60 3.88 1.42 -10.37
C PHE A 60 3.06 2.07 -9.25
N PHE A 61 3.04 1.47 -8.04
CA PHE A 61 2.41 2.14 -6.90
C PHE A 61 3.07 3.48 -6.59
N VAL A 62 4.38 3.57 -6.82
CA VAL A 62 5.16 4.80 -6.67
C VAL A 62 4.64 5.96 -7.52
N ASP A 63 4.02 5.67 -8.66
CA ASP A 63 3.45 6.69 -9.55
C ASP A 63 2.35 7.52 -8.87
N ALA A 64 1.75 7.01 -7.78
CA ALA A 64 0.80 7.77 -6.97
C ALA A 64 1.37 9.10 -6.46
N ARG A 65 2.70 9.22 -6.29
CA ARG A 65 3.36 10.47 -5.87
C ARG A 65 3.59 11.48 -6.98
N ALA A 66 3.42 11.09 -8.23
CA ALA A 66 3.58 12.00 -9.37
C ALA A 66 2.39 12.95 -9.57
N PHE A 67 1.36 12.82 -8.73
CA PHE A 67 0.13 13.61 -8.82
C PHE A 67 0.06 14.67 -7.72
N ASN A 68 -0.77 15.70 -7.92
CA ASN A 68 -0.92 16.78 -6.97
C ASN A 68 -1.63 16.37 -5.68
N THR A 69 -2.43 15.31 -5.75
CA THR A 69 -3.16 14.76 -4.60
C THR A 69 -2.98 13.24 -4.54
N ASN A 70 -3.01 12.69 -3.34
CA ASN A 70 -2.97 11.24 -3.15
C ASN A 70 -4.20 10.54 -3.77
N ARG A 71 -5.32 11.25 -3.84
CA ARG A 71 -6.53 10.74 -4.50
C ARG A 71 -6.33 10.52 -5.99
N GLU A 72 -5.76 11.50 -6.69
CA GLU A 72 -5.45 11.36 -8.12
C GLU A 72 -4.43 10.24 -8.35
N GLY A 73 -3.41 10.17 -7.50
CA GLY A 73 -2.41 9.12 -7.55
C GLY A 73 -2.99 7.73 -7.32
N PHE A 74 -3.83 7.56 -6.31
CA PHE A 74 -4.53 6.31 -6.05
C PHE A 74 -5.40 5.87 -7.23
N LEU A 75 -6.20 6.79 -7.79
CA LEU A 75 -7.05 6.49 -8.95
C LEU A 75 -6.23 6.05 -10.17
N ARG A 76 -5.02 6.59 -10.32
CA ARG A 76 -4.10 6.15 -11.37
C ARG A 76 -3.64 4.72 -11.15
N VAL A 77 -3.21 4.39 -9.93
CA VAL A 77 -2.80 3.03 -9.57
C VAL A 77 -3.97 2.06 -9.72
N LEU A 78 -5.15 2.44 -9.23
CA LEU A 78 -6.37 1.63 -9.35
C LEU A 78 -6.73 1.31 -10.81
N ALA A 79 -6.59 2.29 -11.70
CA ALA A 79 -6.88 2.10 -13.12
C ALA A 79 -5.90 1.13 -13.81
N GLU A 80 -4.70 0.96 -13.26
CA GLU A 80 -3.63 0.19 -13.88
C GLU A 80 -3.27 -1.12 -13.16
N SER A 81 -3.84 -1.41 -11.99
CA SER A 81 -3.53 -2.61 -11.20
C SER A 81 -4.72 -3.54 -11.09
N THR A 82 -4.66 -4.69 -11.77
CA THR A 82 -5.67 -5.75 -11.63
C THR A 82 -5.73 -6.31 -10.21
N ALA A 83 -4.58 -6.36 -9.51
CA ALA A 83 -4.52 -6.81 -8.12
C ALA A 83 -5.28 -5.87 -7.18
N LEU A 84 -5.12 -4.54 -7.34
CA LEU A 84 -5.86 -3.57 -6.52
C LEU A 84 -7.36 -3.60 -6.82
N GLN A 85 -7.74 -3.79 -8.09
CA GLN A 85 -9.14 -3.96 -8.47
C GLN A 85 -9.76 -5.22 -7.84
N GLU A 86 -9.02 -6.33 -7.83
CA GLU A 86 -9.46 -7.57 -7.16
C GLU A 86 -9.55 -7.40 -5.64
N LEU A 87 -8.58 -6.70 -5.02
CA LEU A 87 -8.61 -6.43 -3.57
C LEU A 87 -9.89 -5.68 -3.16
N LEU A 88 -10.35 -4.73 -3.97
CA LEU A 88 -11.60 -4.01 -3.69
C LEU A 88 -12.84 -4.90 -3.69
N ASN A 89 -12.80 -6.05 -4.36
CA ASN A 89 -13.91 -7.00 -4.43
C ASN A 89 -13.93 -8.01 -3.25
N ARG A 90 -12.91 -7.97 -2.37
CA ARG A 90 -12.84 -8.87 -1.21
C ARG A 90 -13.65 -8.32 -0.05
N GLU A 91 -14.44 -9.18 0.59
CA GLU A 91 -15.27 -8.79 1.75
C GLU A 91 -14.42 -8.46 2.99
N ASP A 92 -13.24 -9.08 3.11
CA ASP A 92 -12.29 -8.94 4.22
C ASP A 92 -11.10 -8.00 3.91
N ASN A 93 -11.21 -7.20 2.85
CA ASN A 93 -10.13 -6.32 2.38
C ASN A 93 -9.68 -5.32 3.45
N VAL A 94 -10.63 -4.71 4.17
CA VAL A 94 -10.36 -3.73 5.23
C VAL A 94 -9.67 -4.39 6.41
N ASP A 95 -10.14 -5.56 6.85
CA ASP A 95 -9.54 -6.29 7.97
C ASP A 95 -8.10 -6.69 7.67
N SER A 96 -7.83 -7.20 6.46
CA SER A 96 -6.49 -7.56 6.01
C SER A 96 -5.57 -6.33 5.93
N LEU A 97 -6.04 -5.20 5.38
CA LEU A 97 -5.27 -3.96 5.34
C LEU A 97 -4.96 -3.42 6.74
N ILE A 98 -5.93 -3.41 7.66
CA ILE A 98 -5.74 -2.97 9.05
C ILE A 98 -4.75 -3.89 9.78
N SER A 99 -4.88 -5.20 9.60
CA SER A 99 -3.98 -6.18 10.20
C SER A 99 -2.55 -5.97 9.71
N ARG A 100 -2.36 -5.79 8.39
CA ARG A 100 -1.06 -5.51 7.80
C ARG A 100 -0.48 -4.18 8.31
N TYR A 101 -1.29 -3.12 8.36
CA TYR A 101 -0.87 -1.83 8.88
C TYR A 101 -0.43 -1.91 10.34
N ALA A 102 -1.17 -2.64 11.18
CA ALA A 102 -0.81 -2.83 12.59
C ALA A 102 0.55 -3.54 12.76
N THR A 103 0.83 -4.55 11.93
CA THR A 103 2.03 -5.38 12.04
C THR A 103 3.26 -4.81 11.34
N THR A 104 3.10 -3.83 10.45
CA THR A 104 4.22 -3.19 9.75
C THR A 104 5.00 -2.30 10.71
N ASP A 105 6.25 -2.63 10.97
CA ASP A 105 7.10 -1.92 11.91
C ASP A 105 7.73 -0.68 11.27
N VAL A 106 7.63 0.46 11.96
CA VAL A 106 8.18 1.76 11.54
C VAL A 106 9.70 1.73 11.43
N GLU A 107 10.40 1.06 12.36
CA GLU A 107 11.87 1.00 12.38
C GLU A 107 12.43 0.09 11.29
N THR A 108 11.81 -1.06 11.09
CA THR A 108 12.21 -2.01 10.04
C THR A 108 12.04 -1.40 8.65
N VAL A 109 10.94 -0.70 8.43
CA VAL A 109 10.70 0.02 7.17
C VAL A 109 11.76 1.09 6.93
N ALA A 110 12.14 1.83 7.97
CA ALA A 110 13.16 2.86 7.86
C ALA A 110 14.54 2.31 7.47
N ALA A 111 14.90 1.13 7.98
CA ALA A 111 16.16 0.48 7.63
C ALA A 111 16.25 0.10 6.15
N THR A 112 15.10 -0.20 5.50
CA THR A 112 15.05 -0.53 4.07
C THR A 112 15.02 0.70 3.15
N LEU A 113 14.66 1.87 3.67
CA LEU A 113 14.61 3.12 2.89
C LEU A 113 15.99 3.65 2.46
N SER A 114 17.08 3.14 3.07
CA SER A 114 18.44 3.67 2.85
C SER A 114 19.08 3.23 1.53
N GLU A 115 18.58 2.20 0.87
CA GLU A 115 19.29 1.60 -0.27
C GLU A 115 18.64 1.79 -1.65
N ASP A 116 17.32 1.97 -1.79
CA ASP A 116 16.69 1.92 -3.14
C ASP A 116 15.50 2.86 -3.42
N ASN A 117 15.32 4.00 -2.77
CA ASN A 117 14.17 4.90 -3.05
C ASN A 117 12.79 4.23 -3.02
N ASP A 118 12.69 3.04 -2.45
CA ASP A 118 11.45 2.31 -2.42
C ASP A 118 10.54 2.88 -1.34
N PHE A 119 9.36 3.34 -1.77
CA PHE A 119 8.40 3.92 -0.87
C PHE A 119 7.93 2.86 0.09
N SER A 120 8.09 3.18 1.36
CA SER A 120 7.81 2.25 2.43
C SER A 120 6.42 1.64 2.26
N GLU A 121 6.32 0.37 2.54
CA GLU A 121 5.06 -0.35 2.64
C GLU A 121 4.05 0.41 3.51
N LEU A 122 4.54 1.03 4.58
CA LEU A 122 3.74 1.85 5.47
C LEU A 122 3.02 3.00 4.75
N TRP A 123 3.73 3.73 3.87
CA TRP A 123 3.13 4.80 3.08
C TRP A 123 2.05 4.28 2.12
N LYS A 124 2.28 3.11 1.49
CA LYS A 124 1.29 2.49 0.59
C LYS A 124 0.01 2.10 1.36
N LEU A 125 0.17 1.52 2.54
CA LEU A 125 -0.94 1.15 3.43
C LEU A 125 -1.73 2.38 3.89
N GLU A 126 -1.05 3.46 4.28
CA GLU A 126 -1.68 4.72 4.68
C GLU A 126 -2.48 5.33 3.52
N ILE A 127 -1.96 5.26 2.27
CA ILE A 127 -2.72 5.71 1.10
C ILE A 127 -3.97 4.85 0.88
N LEU A 128 -3.86 3.54 0.92
CA LEU A 128 -5.00 2.64 0.70
C LEU A 128 -6.10 2.87 1.73
N LEU A 129 -5.75 2.83 3.02
CA LEU A 129 -6.70 2.99 4.12
C LEU A 129 -7.41 4.35 4.12
N ALA A 130 -6.77 5.40 3.59
CA ALA A 130 -7.35 6.73 3.50
C ALA A 130 -8.31 6.92 2.31
N GLN A 131 -8.36 5.97 1.37
CA GLN A 131 -9.27 6.14 0.22
C GLN A 131 -10.71 5.78 0.57
N PRO A 132 -11.69 6.50 0.01
CA PRO A 132 -13.11 6.23 0.23
C PRO A 132 -13.53 4.79 -0.10
N GLU A 133 -12.85 4.15 -1.04
CA GLU A 133 -13.09 2.76 -1.44
C GLU A 133 -12.87 1.76 -0.30
N PHE A 134 -12.01 2.08 0.67
CA PHE A 134 -11.74 1.28 1.85
C PHE A 134 -12.33 1.92 3.10
N SER A 135 -12.12 3.23 3.31
CA SER A 135 -12.55 3.91 4.53
C SER A 135 -14.07 3.93 4.73
N ASN A 136 -14.86 3.95 3.65
CA ASN A 136 -16.32 3.87 3.73
C ASN A 136 -16.84 2.46 4.05
N LEU A 137 -16.00 1.44 3.97
CA LEU A 137 -16.36 0.07 4.34
C LEU A 137 -16.08 -0.23 5.83
N MET A 138 -15.31 0.65 6.49
CA MET A 138 -14.97 0.47 7.91
C MET A 138 -16.18 0.65 8.80
N ASP A 139 -16.33 -0.25 9.75
CA ASP A 139 -17.22 -0.03 10.89
C ASP A 139 -16.58 0.91 11.92
N GLU A 140 -17.36 1.30 12.93
CA GLU A 140 -16.92 2.23 13.97
C GLU A 140 -15.70 1.71 14.76
N GLN A 141 -15.61 0.41 15.01
CA GLN A 141 -14.49 -0.19 15.75
C GLN A 141 -13.23 -0.23 14.90
N GLN A 142 -13.35 -0.54 13.62
CA GLN A 142 -12.25 -0.51 12.66
C GLN A 142 -11.69 0.91 12.48
N VAL A 143 -12.56 1.91 12.40
CA VAL A 143 -12.16 3.32 12.35
C VAL A 143 -11.33 3.70 13.58
N VAL A 144 -11.82 3.42 14.78
CA VAL A 144 -11.08 3.71 16.02
C VAL A 144 -9.72 3.01 16.02
N LYS A 145 -9.71 1.73 15.70
CA LYS A 145 -8.47 0.93 15.65
C LYS A 145 -7.43 1.49 14.68
N VAL A 146 -7.86 1.90 13.50
CA VAL A 146 -6.95 2.51 12.51
C VAL A 146 -6.36 3.81 13.02
N PHE A 147 -7.16 4.64 13.71
CA PHE A 147 -6.68 5.88 14.33
C PHE A 147 -5.62 5.63 15.41
N GLU A 148 -5.87 4.68 16.30
CA GLU A 148 -4.92 4.31 17.37
C GLU A 148 -3.59 3.84 16.77
N ILE A 149 -3.63 2.97 15.75
CA ILE A 149 -2.45 2.51 15.04
C ILE A 149 -1.72 3.68 14.35
N ALA A 150 -2.46 4.56 13.70
CA ALA A 150 -1.88 5.70 12.98
C ALA A 150 -1.19 6.68 13.93
N GLU A 151 -1.77 6.94 15.11
CA GLU A 151 -1.18 7.79 16.15
C GLU A 151 0.12 7.18 16.69
N GLU A 152 0.11 5.88 17.04
CA GLU A 152 1.31 5.17 17.47
C GLU A 152 2.45 5.24 16.43
N LYS A 153 2.12 4.99 15.16
CA LYS A 153 3.11 5.04 14.08
C LYS A 153 3.60 6.47 13.82
N HIS A 154 2.75 7.46 13.96
CA HIS A 154 3.15 8.87 13.85
C HIS A 154 4.15 9.24 14.94
N GLU A 155 3.88 8.88 16.19
CA GLU A 155 4.81 9.11 17.31
C GLU A 155 6.15 8.42 17.09
N ALA A 156 6.13 7.17 16.60
CA ALA A 156 7.34 6.43 16.26
C ALA A 156 8.14 7.12 15.13
N LYS A 157 7.47 7.62 14.08
CA LYS A 157 8.12 8.39 13.01
C LYS A 157 8.74 9.70 13.55
N CYS A 158 8.01 10.42 14.40
CA CYS A 158 8.50 11.65 15.03
C CYS A 158 9.73 11.41 15.93
N SER A 159 9.80 10.23 16.54
CA SER A 159 10.94 9.83 17.39
C SER A 159 12.17 9.46 16.59
N ASN A 160 12.04 9.24 15.27
CA ASN A 160 13.11 8.86 14.36
C ASN A 160 13.23 9.82 13.16
N PRO A 161 13.45 11.13 13.38
CA PRO A 161 13.38 12.14 12.32
C PRO A 161 14.48 11.96 11.26
N GLU A 162 15.61 11.33 11.61
CA GLU A 162 16.71 11.05 10.68
C GLU A 162 16.30 10.03 9.60
N LEU A 163 15.48 9.06 9.97
CA LEU A 163 15.01 8.00 9.08
C LEU A 163 13.89 8.49 8.16
N TYR A 164 13.03 9.37 8.66
CA TYR A 164 11.89 9.90 7.92
C TYR A 164 12.15 11.26 7.28
N GLN A 165 13.38 11.83 7.40
CA GLN A 165 13.81 13.08 6.79
C GLN A 165 12.78 14.23 6.94
N GLY A 166 12.15 14.32 8.11
CA GLY A 166 11.10 15.28 8.38
C GLY A 166 9.72 14.95 7.76
N VAL A 167 9.59 13.83 7.08
CA VAL A 167 8.29 13.33 6.59
C VAL A 167 7.67 12.45 7.65
N THR A 168 7.03 13.05 8.62
CA THR A 168 6.31 12.34 9.69
C THR A 168 4.82 12.18 9.39
N GLY A 169 4.40 12.50 8.16
CA GLY A 169 3.02 12.55 7.75
C GLY A 169 2.32 11.21 7.85
N VAL A 170 1.40 11.12 8.80
CA VAL A 170 0.38 10.08 8.82
C VAL A 170 -0.73 10.51 7.90
N PHE A 171 -1.13 9.58 7.09
CA PHE A 171 -2.18 9.80 6.13
C PHE A 171 -3.52 9.39 6.70
N TYR A 172 -4.30 10.38 7.09
CA TYR A 172 -5.55 10.08 7.74
C TYR A 172 -6.67 11.05 7.48
N GLN A 173 -7.66 10.73 6.69
CA GLN A 173 -8.91 11.46 6.75
C GLN A 173 -10.06 10.78 6.08
N SER A 174 -11.12 10.48 6.78
CA SER A 174 -12.42 10.57 6.16
C SER A 174 -13.41 11.11 7.18
N VAL A 175 -14.29 11.95 6.70
CA VAL A 175 -15.46 12.36 7.46
C VAL A 175 -16.57 11.43 7.03
N ASN A 176 -17.01 10.57 7.90
CA ASN A 176 -18.22 9.79 7.65
C ASN A 176 -19.42 10.57 8.18
N GLU A 177 -20.00 11.40 7.33
CA GLU A 177 -21.16 12.21 7.68
C GLU A 177 -22.39 11.37 8.03
N HIS A 178 -22.42 10.08 7.64
CA HIS A 178 -23.56 9.21 7.86
C HIS A 178 -23.60 8.55 9.23
N SER A 179 -22.47 8.43 9.91
CA SER A 179 -22.38 7.79 11.23
C SER A 179 -22.24 8.77 12.38
N GLY A 180 -22.13 10.07 12.11
CA GLY A 180 -21.82 11.09 13.12
C GLY A 180 -20.41 10.98 13.69
N ALA A 181 -19.61 10.03 13.23
CA ALA A 181 -18.21 9.92 13.54
C ALA A 181 -17.43 10.74 12.53
N SER A 182 -16.78 11.78 13.00
CA SER A 182 -15.86 12.59 12.23
C SER A 182 -14.56 11.82 12.11
N THR A 183 -14.33 11.21 10.98
CA THR A 183 -13.04 10.65 10.62
C THR A 183 -12.16 11.76 10.10
N TYR A 184 -11.00 11.97 10.71
CA TYR A 184 -10.04 12.96 10.26
C TYR A 184 -8.85 12.24 9.67
N ALA A 185 -8.56 12.44 8.43
CA ALA A 185 -7.27 12.20 7.89
C ALA A 185 -6.40 13.39 8.17
N TYR A 186 -5.31 13.12 8.69
CA TYR A 186 -4.31 14.10 8.97
C TYR A 186 -3.26 14.04 7.86
N ASN A 187 -3.22 15.06 7.05
CA ASN A 187 -2.14 15.25 6.10
C ASN A 187 -1.14 16.21 6.75
N SER A 188 -0.33 15.70 7.67
CA SER A 188 0.71 16.50 8.27
C SER A 188 2.02 16.33 7.51
N TYR A 189 2.18 17.06 6.44
CA TYR A 189 3.51 17.48 6.03
C TYR A 189 3.97 18.54 7.01
N VAL A 190 4.53 18.15 8.12
CA VAL A 190 5.30 19.07 8.94
C VAL A 190 6.65 19.16 8.26
N GLN A 191 6.80 20.18 7.42
CA GLN A 191 8.14 20.70 7.13
C GLN A 191 8.63 21.30 8.44
N THR A 192 9.51 20.62 9.13
CA THR A 192 10.35 21.24 10.14
C THR A 192 11.33 22.17 9.43
N PRO A 193 11.53 23.40 9.94
CA PRO A 193 12.40 24.40 9.34
C PRO A 193 13.87 23.96 9.32
#